data_0d08dd2757aaaaa29471ab192eaf2f76
#
_entry.id   0d08dd2757aaaaa29471ab192eaf2f76
#
_cell.length_a   1.000
_cell.length_b   1.000
_cell.length_c   1.000
_cell.angle_alpha   90.00
_cell.angle_beta   90.00
_cell.angle_gamma   90.00
#
_symmetry.space_group_name_H-M   'P 1'
#
loop_
_entity.id
_entity.type
_entity.pdbx_description
1 polymer ?
#
loop_
_entity_poly.entity_id
_entity_poly.type
_entity_poly.pdbx_seq_one_letter_code
_entity_poly.pdbx_strand_id
1 'polypeptide(L)'
;MVAFTSCTTKNEVKSSGINYDIMDTTVNPGDDFAQYAAGNWTKVSPKPADQPNWTSFTSISDKNNKLLGELIQGIASQQNEPGSLAQKVGDVYNMVMDSVRLNNEGLDPVRPYLDKINAIANNAEFIKYIASQHDNVLFSVGVGADAKDARINIVNVRQGGLSLGSRDYYLSDEAGTKKVRDAYKQHIVNSYILLGLDEKAATTKMETVMKLETEMAQISKSRLEMRDPEANYHKMSVDELNKLTPGYDWKQYLVDFGYDQTTEVQVSQIEPVQLGCKMLAKGNLNDLKTLYEWQTLSSALDYMSDACVLENFNFNQSRNGAAAQEARWKRALGIENRLLAWVVGQLYVEKYFPAENKARMEELCKNLIASFADRIDAQEWMSEETKKVAKEKLNSFY
;
A
#
# COMPACT_ATOMS: atom_id res chain seq x y z
N MET A 1 -53.59 31.19 -25.29
CA MET A 1 -52.79 31.61 -24.13
C MET A 1 -51.62 30.64 -24.07
N VAL A 2 -50.45 31.06 -24.61
CA VAL A 2 -49.25 30.21 -24.66
C VAL A 2 -48.38 30.59 -23.47
N ALA A 3 -48.18 29.66 -22.56
CA ALA A 3 -47.34 29.85 -21.39
C ALA A 3 -45.85 29.68 -21.82
N PHE A 4 -45.08 30.75 -21.82
CA PHE A 4 -43.64 30.73 -21.92
C PHE A 4 -43.07 30.24 -20.59
N THR A 5 -42.56 29.02 -20.56
CA THR A 5 -41.76 28.50 -19.45
C THR A 5 -40.33 29.09 -19.63
N SER A 6 -40.01 30.09 -18.82
CA SER A 6 -38.65 30.64 -18.74
C SER A 6 -37.73 29.60 -18.10
N CYS A 7 -36.86 28.98 -18.89
CA CYS A 7 -35.69 28.28 -18.39
C CYS A 7 -34.71 29.31 -17.81
N THR A 8 -34.75 29.52 -16.52
CA THR A 8 -33.66 30.18 -15.80
C THR A 8 -32.47 29.27 -15.77
N THR A 9 -31.51 29.43 -16.69
CA THR A 9 -30.15 28.94 -16.56
C THR A 9 -29.58 29.53 -15.27
N LYS A 10 -29.43 28.68 -14.23
CA LYS A 10 -28.60 29.04 -13.08
C LYS A 10 -27.19 29.26 -13.61
N ASN A 11 -26.79 30.53 -13.69
CA ASN A 11 -25.39 30.88 -13.81
C ASN A 11 -24.69 30.34 -12.58
N GLU A 12 -24.03 29.21 -12.68
CA GLU A 12 -23.07 28.76 -11.66
C GLU A 12 -21.99 29.82 -11.56
N VAL A 13 -21.99 30.56 -10.46
CA VAL A 13 -20.91 31.49 -10.12
C VAL A 13 -19.64 30.61 -10.04
N LYS A 14 -18.75 30.78 -11.02
CA LYS A 14 -17.45 30.05 -11.00
C LYS A 14 -16.73 30.47 -9.74
N SER A 15 -16.57 29.51 -8.81
CA SER A 15 -15.77 29.68 -7.60
C SER A 15 -14.33 30.02 -7.99
N SER A 16 -13.69 30.92 -7.27
CA SER A 16 -12.26 31.25 -7.46
C SER A 16 -11.35 30.07 -7.17
N GLY A 17 -11.88 29.00 -6.59
CA GLY A 17 -11.09 27.85 -6.10
C GLY A 17 -10.40 28.12 -4.75
N ILE A 18 -10.48 29.35 -4.24
CA ILE A 18 -9.95 29.73 -2.92
C ILE A 18 -11.07 29.57 -1.89
N ASN A 19 -10.80 28.83 -0.83
CA ASN A 19 -11.71 28.74 0.31
C ASN A 19 -11.36 29.85 1.32
N TYR A 20 -12.12 30.95 1.29
CA TYR A 20 -11.90 32.09 2.18
C TYR A 20 -12.25 31.80 3.65
N ASP A 21 -13.08 30.80 3.94
CA ASP A 21 -13.50 30.45 5.30
C ASP A 21 -12.35 29.90 6.15
N ILE A 22 -11.30 29.36 5.52
CA ILE A 22 -10.12 28.86 6.21
C ILE A 22 -9.12 29.97 6.58
N MET A 23 -9.26 31.15 5.99
CA MET A 23 -8.33 32.26 6.21
C MET A 23 -8.59 32.94 7.54
N ASP A 24 -7.51 33.35 8.22
CA ASP A 24 -7.57 34.22 9.39
C ASP A 24 -7.11 35.64 9.00
N THR A 25 -8.07 36.44 8.56
CA THR A 25 -7.81 37.81 8.11
C THR A 25 -7.46 38.79 9.24
N THR A 26 -7.45 38.35 10.48
CA THR A 26 -7.01 39.16 11.63
C THR A 26 -5.47 39.19 11.77
N VAL A 27 -4.79 38.28 11.08
CA VAL A 27 -3.32 38.19 11.04
C VAL A 27 -2.78 38.93 9.82
N ASN A 28 -1.69 39.69 10.00
CA ASN A 28 -0.99 40.30 8.89
C ASN A 28 -0.22 39.23 8.09
N PRO A 29 -0.47 39.10 6.75
CA PRO A 29 0.20 38.07 5.93
C PRO A 29 1.73 38.25 5.85
N GLY A 30 2.25 39.44 6.15
CA GLY A 30 3.69 39.69 6.23
C GLY A 30 4.35 39.14 7.50
N ASP A 31 3.57 38.92 8.56
CA ASP A 31 4.08 38.46 9.86
C ASP A 31 3.96 36.90 9.97
N ASP A 32 2.79 36.36 9.59
CA ASP A 32 2.56 34.91 9.55
C ASP A 32 1.59 34.57 8.39
N PHE A 33 2.17 34.26 7.25
CA PHE A 33 1.38 33.89 6.06
C PHE A 33 0.62 32.57 6.23
N ALA A 34 1.18 31.61 6.96
CA ALA A 34 0.52 30.32 7.16
C ALA A 34 -0.75 30.46 8.02
N GLN A 35 -0.67 31.22 9.10
CA GLN A 35 -1.82 31.53 9.94
C GLN A 35 -2.86 32.38 9.17
N TYR A 36 -2.42 33.40 8.41
CA TYR A 36 -3.31 34.20 7.57
C TYR A 36 -4.07 33.31 6.57
N ALA A 37 -3.36 32.45 5.84
CA ALA A 37 -3.95 31.70 4.72
C ALA A 37 -4.83 30.51 5.18
N ALA A 38 -4.56 29.90 6.34
CA ALA A 38 -5.20 28.66 6.79
C ALA A 38 -5.52 28.58 8.30
N GLY A 39 -5.39 29.68 9.06
CA GLY A 39 -5.52 29.68 10.51
C GLY A 39 -6.88 29.24 11.06
N ASN A 40 -7.93 29.33 10.26
CA ASN A 40 -9.27 28.87 10.63
C ASN A 40 -9.58 27.43 10.15
N TRP A 41 -8.63 26.73 9.48
CA TRP A 41 -8.87 25.40 8.95
C TRP A 41 -9.47 24.44 9.99
N THR A 42 -8.88 24.34 11.18
CA THR A 42 -9.35 23.45 12.24
C THR A 42 -10.72 23.78 12.79
N LYS A 43 -11.16 25.06 12.68
CA LYS A 43 -12.49 25.50 13.12
C LYS A 43 -13.57 25.12 12.11
N VAL A 44 -13.28 25.29 10.80
CA VAL A 44 -14.26 25.03 9.72
C VAL A 44 -14.23 23.59 9.20
N SER A 45 -13.15 22.87 9.50
CA SER A 45 -12.93 21.49 9.06
C SER A 45 -12.33 20.65 10.21
N PRO A 46 -13.10 20.35 11.26
CA PRO A 46 -12.61 19.59 12.40
C PRO A 46 -12.21 18.17 11.99
N LYS A 47 -11.10 17.68 12.55
CA LYS A 47 -10.57 16.34 12.27
C LYS A 47 -11.56 15.26 12.77
N PRO A 48 -12.04 14.34 11.90
CA PRO A 48 -12.80 13.19 12.33
C PRO A 48 -11.99 12.26 13.25
N ALA A 49 -12.65 11.61 14.21
CA ALA A 49 -11.99 10.75 15.20
C ALA A 49 -11.32 9.51 14.56
N ASP A 50 -11.86 9.02 13.45
CA ASP A 50 -11.36 7.89 12.68
C ASP A 50 -10.19 8.24 11.74
N GLN A 51 -9.77 9.50 11.70
CA GLN A 51 -8.67 9.95 10.86
C GLN A 51 -7.41 10.27 11.70
N PRO A 52 -6.23 9.76 11.30
CA PRO A 52 -4.96 10.06 11.98
C PRO A 52 -4.54 11.53 11.79
N ASN A 53 -4.80 12.08 10.63
CA ASN A 53 -4.56 13.47 10.27
C ASN A 53 -5.74 14.02 9.46
N TRP A 54 -5.81 15.36 9.33
CA TRP A 54 -6.86 16.00 8.54
C TRP A 54 -6.28 17.15 7.73
N THR A 55 -6.23 16.97 6.44
CA THR A 55 -5.69 17.91 5.45
C THR A 55 -6.69 18.10 4.31
N SER A 56 -6.43 19.01 3.37
CA SER A 56 -7.22 19.14 2.16
C SER A 56 -7.28 17.81 1.36
N PHE A 57 -6.19 17.05 1.31
CA PHE A 57 -6.15 15.75 0.64
C PHE A 57 -7.04 14.72 1.32
N THR A 58 -6.95 14.59 2.65
CA THR A 58 -7.80 13.63 3.39
C THR A 58 -9.27 14.03 3.36
N SER A 59 -9.57 15.33 3.35
CA SER A 59 -10.94 15.85 3.17
C SER A 59 -11.53 15.51 1.80
N ILE A 60 -10.73 15.65 0.72
CA ILE A 60 -11.15 15.24 -0.64
C ILE A 60 -11.33 13.72 -0.70
N SER A 61 -10.41 12.96 -0.11
CA SER A 61 -10.50 11.50 -0.04
C SER A 61 -11.78 11.05 0.70
N ASP A 62 -12.13 11.69 1.83
CA ASP A 62 -13.36 11.38 2.57
C ASP A 62 -14.63 11.70 1.74
N LYS A 63 -14.62 12.79 0.97
CA LYS A 63 -15.72 13.09 0.03
C LYS A 63 -15.84 12.03 -1.06
N ASN A 64 -14.72 11.60 -1.64
CA ASN A 64 -14.71 10.53 -2.64
C ASN A 64 -15.18 9.20 -2.05
N ASN A 65 -14.77 8.88 -0.83
CA ASN A 65 -15.23 7.68 -0.13
C ASN A 65 -16.75 7.70 0.13
N LYS A 66 -17.33 8.86 0.41
CA LYS A 66 -18.80 9.00 0.52
C LYS A 66 -19.51 8.72 -0.79
N LEU A 67 -19.01 9.28 -1.91
CA LEU A 67 -19.58 9.01 -3.24
C LEU A 67 -19.44 7.53 -3.63
N LEU A 68 -18.29 6.92 -3.37
CA LEU A 68 -18.07 5.49 -3.56
C LEU A 68 -18.99 4.65 -2.66
N GLY A 69 -19.14 5.05 -1.40
CA GLY A 69 -20.05 4.39 -0.46
C GLY A 69 -21.49 4.38 -0.95
N GLU A 70 -22.00 5.51 -1.41
CA GLU A 70 -23.34 5.62 -2.01
C GLU A 70 -23.49 4.75 -3.27
N LEU A 71 -22.47 4.72 -4.13
CA LEU A 71 -22.46 3.89 -5.33
C LEU A 71 -22.51 2.40 -4.98
N ILE A 72 -21.58 1.93 -4.15
CA ILE A 72 -21.42 0.51 -3.83
C ILE A 72 -22.61 0.00 -2.99
N GLN A 73 -23.07 0.77 -2.01
CA GLN A 73 -24.28 0.42 -1.23
C GLN A 73 -25.52 0.34 -2.13
N GLY A 74 -25.66 1.27 -3.08
CA GLY A 74 -26.73 1.23 -4.06
C GLY A 74 -26.70 -0.04 -4.93
N ILE A 75 -25.50 -0.47 -5.35
CA ILE A 75 -25.29 -1.72 -6.08
C ILE A 75 -25.59 -2.94 -5.20
N ALA A 76 -25.05 -2.98 -4.00
CA ALA A 76 -25.17 -4.11 -3.07
C ALA A 76 -26.61 -4.35 -2.56
N SER A 77 -27.46 -3.31 -2.61
CA SER A 77 -28.86 -3.39 -2.22
C SER A 77 -29.79 -3.93 -3.33
N GLN A 78 -29.27 -4.16 -4.52
CA GLN A 78 -30.06 -4.59 -5.69
C GLN A 78 -29.75 -6.03 -6.07
N GLN A 79 -30.68 -6.66 -6.79
CA GLN A 79 -30.43 -7.92 -7.46
C GLN A 79 -29.71 -7.62 -8.79
N ASN A 80 -28.41 -7.89 -8.82
CA ASN A 80 -27.57 -7.65 -9.97
C ASN A 80 -27.56 -8.86 -10.92
N GLU A 81 -27.32 -8.63 -12.21
CA GLU A 81 -27.22 -9.68 -13.21
C GLU A 81 -26.04 -10.63 -12.91
N PRO A 82 -26.23 -11.96 -12.91
CA PRO A 82 -25.18 -12.93 -12.66
C PRO A 82 -23.97 -12.74 -13.59
N GLY A 83 -22.75 -12.69 -13.01
CA GLY A 83 -21.49 -12.51 -13.71
C GLY A 83 -21.15 -11.05 -14.04
N SER A 84 -22.06 -10.09 -13.79
CA SER A 84 -21.81 -8.66 -14.01
C SER A 84 -20.77 -8.08 -13.06
N LEU A 85 -20.18 -6.95 -13.44
CA LEU A 85 -19.28 -6.18 -12.55
C LEU A 85 -20.01 -5.72 -11.29
N ALA A 86 -21.25 -5.29 -11.44
CA ALA A 86 -22.10 -4.86 -10.31
C ALA A 86 -22.33 -6.00 -9.32
N GLN A 87 -22.59 -7.23 -9.78
CA GLN A 87 -22.70 -8.38 -8.88
C GLN A 87 -21.44 -8.61 -8.08
N LYS A 88 -20.26 -8.63 -8.74
CA LYS A 88 -18.98 -8.88 -8.07
C LYS A 88 -18.72 -7.87 -6.95
N VAL A 89 -18.96 -6.59 -7.21
CA VAL A 89 -18.83 -5.51 -6.23
C VAL A 89 -19.86 -5.67 -5.11
N GLY A 90 -21.12 -5.88 -5.43
CA GLY A 90 -22.18 -6.06 -4.42
C GLY A 90 -21.92 -7.27 -3.51
N ASP A 91 -21.47 -8.39 -4.06
CA ASP A 91 -21.17 -9.60 -3.31
C ASP A 91 -20.00 -9.38 -2.34
N VAL A 92 -18.88 -8.78 -2.78
CA VAL A 92 -17.73 -8.50 -1.90
C VAL A 92 -18.13 -7.54 -0.78
N TYR A 93 -18.87 -6.47 -1.11
CA TYR A 93 -19.38 -5.55 -0.08
C TYR A 93 -20.23 -6.25 0.95
N ASN A 94 -21.22 -7.04 0.52
CA ASN A 94 -22.12 -7.77 1.42
C ASN A 94 -21.37 -8.80 2.27
N MET A 95 -20.36 -9.48 1.72
CA MET A 95 -19.51 -10.40 2.49
C MET A 95 -18.77 -9.69 3.64
N VAL A 96 -18.26 -8.49 3.42
CA VAL A 96 -17.56 -7.70 4.45
C VAL A 96 -18.53 -7.11 5.46
N MET A 97 -19.75 -6.77 5.04
CA MET A 97 -20.79 -6.22 5.91
C MET A 97 -21.45 -7.26 6.79
N ASP A 98 -21.38 -8.57 6.46
CA ASP A 98 -21.94 -9.68 7.23
C ASP A 98 -21.15 -9.96 8.51
N SER A 99 -21.31 -9.08 9.51
CA SER A 99 -20.64 -9.22 10.80
C SER A 99 -21.02 -10.48 11.57
N VAL A 100 -22.24 -10.98 11.39
CA VAL A 100 -22.71 -12.19 12.08
C VAL A 100 -21.92 -13.39 11.61
N ARG A 101 -21.79 -13.57 10.30
CA ARG A 101 -20.98 -14.65 9.72
C ARG A 101 -19.51 -14.52 10.11
N LEU A 102 -18.90 -13.35 9.93
CA LEU A 102 -17.49 -13.13 10.24
C LEU A 102 -17.17 -13.37 11.72
N ASN A 103 -18.04 -12.96 12.63
CA ASN A 103 -17.83 -13.21 14.06
C ASN A 103 -18.01 -14.69 14.44
N ASN A 104 -18.90 -15.42 13.75
CA ASN A 104 -19.06 -16.86 13.96
C ASN A 104 -17.89 -17.69 13.41
N GLU A 105 -17.37 -17.29 12.25
CA GLU A 105 -16.23 -17.97 11.60
C GLU A 105 -14.89 -17.65 12.31
N GLY A 106 -14.75 -16.47 12.92
CA GLY A 106 -13.50 -16.06 13.61
C GLY A 106 -12.29 -16.11 12.69
N LEU A 107 -11.30 -16.92 13.06
CA LEU A 107 -10.07 -17.18 12.29
C LEU A 107 -10.08 -18.54 11.57
N ASP A 108 -11.18 -19.28 11.59
CA ASP A 108 -11.26 -20.60 10.94
C ASP A 108 -10.92 -20.56 9.44
N PRO A 109 -11.29 -19.51 8.66
CA PRO A 109 -10.88 -19.41 7.24
C PRO A 109 -9.37 -19.33 7.01
N VAL A 110 -8.58 -18.93 8.01
CA VAL A 110 -7.11 -18.85 7.90
C VAL A 110 -6.45 -20.21 8.18
N ARG A 111 -7.07 -21.06 9.00
CA ARG A 111 -6.47 -22.36 9.44
C ARG A 111 -5.97 -23.24 8.29
N PRO A 112 -6.70 -23.42 7.17
CA PRO A 112 -6.20 -24.26 6.08
C PRO A 112 -4.88 -23.78 5.46
N TYR A 113 -4.61 -22.47 5.49
CA TYR A 113 -3.34 -21.89 5.03
C TYR A 113 -2.22 -22.19 6.05
N LEU A 114 -2.50 -22.02 7.35
CA LEU A 114 -1.54 -22.34 8.41
C LEU A 114 -1.21 -23.84 8.43
N ASP A 115 -2.19 -24.71 8.22
CA ASP A 115 -1.99 -26.17 8.14
C ASP A 115 -1.06 -26.54 6.98
N LYS A 116 -1.20 -25.89 5.80
CA LYS A 116 -0.28 -26.12 4.67
C LYS A 116 1.15 -25.68 5.03
N ILE A 117 1.33 -24.54 5.70
CA ILE A 117 2.64 -24.07 6.16
C ILE A 117 3.24 -25.09 7.13
N ASN A 118 2.44 -25.58 8.09
CA ASN A 118 2.88 -26.55 9.09
C ASN A 118 3.23 -27.92 8.51
N ALA A 119 2.60 -28.32 7.41
CA ALA A 119 2.87 -29.59 6.73
C ALA A 119 4.19 -29.62 5.96
N ILE A 120 4.82 -28.47 5.67
CA ILE A 120 6.10 -28.41 4.94
C ILE A 120 7.18 -29.17 5.70
N ALA A 121 7.90 -30.07 5.03
CA ALA A 121 8.84 -31.00 5.68
C ALA A 121 10.29 -30.48 5.73
N ASN A 122 10.71 -29.61 4.81
CA ASN A 122 12.08 -29.13 4.71
C ASN A 122 12.17 -27.74 4.05
N ASN A 123 13.36 -27.13 4.13
CA ASN A 123 13.58 -25.77 3.61
C ASN A 123 13.39 -25.67 2.08
N ALA A 124 13.71 -26.71 1.32
CA ALA A 124 13.51 -26.68 -0.13
C ALA A 124 12.01 -26.63 -0.49
N GLU A 125 11.18 -27.43 0.19
CA GLU A 125 9.72 -27.37 0.06
C GLU A 125 9.17 -26.02 0.54
N PHE A 126 9.74 -25.43 1.62
CA PHE A 126 9.35 -24.10 2.09
C PHE A 126 9.61 -23.03 1.03
N ILE A 127 10.82 -23.00 0.45
CA ILE A 127 11.19 -22.07 -0.63
C ILE A 127 10.26 -22.22 -1.82
N LYS A 128 10.00 -23.47 -2.25
CA LYS A 128 9.08 -23.74 -3.36
C LYS A 128 7.67 -23.27 -3.05
N TYR A 129 7.19 -23.48 -1.83
CA TYR A 129 5.84 -23.07 -1.43
C TYR A 129 5.68 -21.56 -1.46
N ILE A 130 6.58 -20.79 -0.81
CA ILE A 130 6.50 -19.32 -0.82
C ILE A 130 6.62 -18.74 -2.23
N ALA A 131 7.48 -19.32 -3.09
CA ALA A 131 7.61 -18.90 -4.48
C ALA A 131 6.29 -19.14 -5.24
N SER A 132 5.66 -20.30 -5.11
CA SER A 132 4.39 -20.63 -5.77
C SER A 132 3.21 -19.76 -5.31
N GLN A 133 3.28 -19.18 -4.11
CA GLN A 133 2.30 -18.23 -3.59
C GLN A 133 2.63 -16.77 -3.97
N HIS A 134 3.77 -16.51 -4.61
CA HIS A 134 4.32 -15.18 -4.89
C HIS A 134 4.55 -14.35 -3.61
N ASP A 135 4.85 -15.00 -2.50
CA ASP A 135 5.00 -14.34 -1.22
C ASP A 135 6.43 -13.87 -0.94
N ASN A 136 6.54 -12.69 -0.36
CA ASN A 136 7.80 -12.01 -0.05
C ASN A 136 8.13 -12.15 1.45
N VAL A 137 8.71 -13.27 1.87
CA VAL A 137 8.92 -13.58 3.30
C VAL A 137 10.11 -12.82 3.89
N LEU A 138 11.31 -12.93 3.29
CA LEU A 138 12.55 -12.29 3.79
C LEU A 138 13.17 -11.31 2.79
N PHE A 139 12.76 -11.34 1.54
CA PHE A 139 13.08 -10.37 0.50
C PHE A 139 11.88 -10.24 -0.43
N SER A 140 11.84 -9.21 -1.26
CA SER A 140 10.76 -9.04 -2.23
C SER A 140 11.24 -9.26 -3.66
N VAL A 141 10.40 -9.90 -4.46
CA VAL A 141 10.60 -10.12 -5.90
C VAL A 141 9.44 -9.54 -6.67
N GLY A 142 9.72 -8.81 -7.73
CA GLY A 142 8.69 -8.23 -8.58
C GLY A 142 9.27 -7.73 -9.90
N VAL A 143 8.41 -7.49 -10.90
CA VAL A 143 8.81 -6.98 -12.20
C VAL A 143 8.56 -5.49 -12.28
N GLY A 144 9.48 -4.76 -12.87
CA GLY A 144 9.34 -3.34 -13.17
C GLY A 144 10.28 -2.91 -14.27
N ALA A 145 10.13 -1.67 -14.76
CA ALA A 145 11.04 -1.12 -15.74
C ALA A 145 12.49 -1.06 -15.17
N ASP A 146 13.47 -1.38 -16.01
CA ASP A 146 14.88 -1.19 -15.66
C ASP A 146 15.14 0.32 -15.48
N ALA A 147 15.77 0.69 -14.36
CA ALA A 147 16.03 2.09 -14.03
C ALA A 147 17.00 2.78 -15.01
N LYS A 148 17.84 2.02 -15.73
CA LYS A 148 18.78 2.54 -16.74
C LYS A 148 18.29 2.35 -18.18
N ASP A 149 17.28 1.51 -18.40
CA ASP A 149 16.62 1.36 -19.70
C ASP A 149 15.12 1.06 -19.52
N ALA A 150 14.32 2.11 -19.41
CA ALA A 150 12.87 1.99 -19.18
C ALA A 150 12.09 1.29 -20.33
N ARG A 151 12.76 0.92 -21.45
CA ARG A 151 12.13 0.16 -22.55
C ARG A 151 12.01 -1.33 -22.26
N ILE A 152 12.74 -1.82 -21.24
CA ILE A 152 12.73 -3.21 -20.84
C ILE A 152 12.21 -3.37 -19.40
N ASN A 153 11.52 -4.47 -19.17
CA ASN A 153 11.17 -4.90 -17.82
C ASN A 153 12.25 -5.85 -17.28
N ILE A 154 12.53 -5.73 -15.99
CA ILE A 154 13.51 -6.57 -15.30
C ILE A 154 12.92 -7.07 -13.98
N VAL A 155 13.32 -8.27 -13.57
CA VAL A 155 13.00 -8.78 -12.24
C VAL A 155 13.83 -8.02 -11.20
N ASN A 156 13.15 -7.38 -10.26
CA ASN A 156 13.77 -6.65 -9.16
C ASN A 156 13.73 -7.51 -7.89
N VAL A 157 14.88 -7.66 -7.25
CA VAL A 157 15.02 -8.29 -5.94
C VAL A 157 15.45 -7.23 -4.94
N ARG A 158 14.69 -7.10 -3.84
CA ARG A 158 14.88 -6.04 -2.85
C ARG A 158 14.83 -6.60 -1.44
N GLN A 159 15.43 -5.87 -0.48
CA GLN A 159 15.27 -6.20 0.94
C GLN A 159 13.79 -6.27 1.34
N GLY A 160 13.47 -7.16 2.29
CA GLY A 160 12.14 -7.40 2.83
C GLY A 160 12.21 -7.99 4.23
N GLY A 161 11.15 -8.65 4.67
CA GLY A 161 11.12 -9.40 5.92
C GLY A 161 10.98 -8.55 7.18
N LEU A 162 10.57 -7.27 7.07
CA LEU A 162 10.33 -6.38 8.20
C LEU A 162 8.85 -5.96 8.23
N SER A 163 8.04 -6.60 9.05
CA SER A 163 6.61 -6.30 9.15
C SER A 163 6.33 -4.86 9.61
N LEU A 164 7.22 -4.24 10.38
CA LEU A 164 7.14 -2.81 10.75
C LEU A 164 7.62 -1.85 9.65
N GLY A 165 8.16 -2.37 8.54
CA GLY A 165 8.52 -1.63 7.33
C GLY A 165 9.80 -0.79 7.41
N SER A 166 10.45 -0.63 8.58
CA SER A 166 11.74 0.03 8.74
C SER A 166 12.56 -0.62 9.85
N ARG A 167 13.89 -0.74 9.59
CA ARG A 167 14.85 -1.24 10.58
C ARG A 167 14.81 -0.46 11.91
N ASP A 168 14.48 0.83 11.84
CA ASP A 168 14.53 1.71 13.01
C ASP A 168 13.56 1.26 14.11
N TYR A 169 12.40 0.70 13.76
CA TYR A 169 11.46 0.16 14.73
C TYR A 169 12.02 -1.02 15.55
N TYR A 170 13.00 -1.73 15.02
CA TYR A 170 13.63 -2.88 15.71
C TYR A 170 14.86 -2.47 16.50
N LEU A 171 15.62 -1.47 16.04
CA LEU A 171 16.95 -1.16 16.51
C LEU A 171 17.06 0.14 17.31
N SER A 172 16.19 1.13 17.07
CA SER A 172 16.26 2.43 17.75
C SER A 172 15.76 2.35 19.20
N ASP A 173 16.45 3.07 20.09
CA ASP A 173 16.05 3.25 21.47
C ASP A 173 15.18 4.50 21.73
N GLU A 174 14.81 5.22 20.66
CA GLU A 174 13.89 6.35 20.77
C GLU A 174 12.53 5.90 21.34
N ALA A 175 11.98 6.70 22.26
CA ALA A 175 10.75 6.35 22.98
C ALA A 175 9.56 6.04 22.05
N GLY A 176 9.44 6.78 20.92
CA GLY A 176 8.38 6.57 19.94
C GLY A 176 8.51 5.23 19.22
N THR A 177 9.70 4.88 18.74
CA THR A 177 9.96 3.61 18.04
C THR A 177 9.85 2.42 18.99
N LYS A 178 10.34 2.58 20.25
CA LYS A 178 10.21 1.56 21.28
C LYS A 178 8.74 1.27 21.60
N LYS A 179 7.91 2.31 21.76
CA LYS A 179 6.47 2.16 21.98
C LYS A 179 5.80 1.35 20.87
N VAL A 180 6.12 1.62 19.61
CA VAL A 180 5.58 0.88 18.46
C VAL A 180 6.07 -0.58 18.48
N ARG A 181 7.35 -0.81 18.76
CA ARG A 181 7.91 -2.16 18.88
C ARG A 181 7.25 -2.99 19.97
N ASP A 182 7.02 -2.40 21.15
CA ASP A 182 6.38 -3.09 22.27
C ASP A 182 4.90 -3.37 21.97
N ALA A 183 4.19 -2.42 21.34
CA ALA A 183 2.83 -2.65 20.83
C ALA A 183 2.77 -3.76 19.78
N TYR A 184 3.79 -3.87 18.90
CA TYR A 184 3.88 -4.93 17.91
C TYR A 184 4.06 -6.31 18.54
N LYS A 185 4.92 -6.44 19.54
CA LYS A 185 5.07 -7.69 20.30
C LYS A 185 3.74 -8.14 20.91
N GLN A 186 3.02 -7.21 21.55
CA GLN A 186 1.72 -7.51 22.14
C GLN A 186 0.69 -7.88 21.07
N HIS A 187 0.71 -7.21 19.91
CA HIS A 187 -0.14 -7.52 18.78
C HIS A 187 0.07 -8.94 18.26
N ILE A 188 1.32 -9.41 18.14
CA ILE A 188 1.62 -10.80 17.76
C ILE A 188 1.02 -11.76 18.79
N VAL A 189 1.25 -11.53 20.08
CA VAL A 189 0.72 -12.37 21.17
C VAL A 189 -0.80 -12.42 21.12
N ASN A 190 -1.46 -11.27 21.07
CA ASN A 190 -2.92 -11.19 21.05
C ASN A 190 -3.52 -11.91 19.83
N SER A 191 -2.89 -11.78 18.67
CA SER A 191 -3.35 -12.41 17.44
C SER A 191 -3.28 -13.94 17.51
N TYR A 192 -2.21 -14.49 18.11
CA TYR A 192 -2.11 -15.93 18.35
C TYR A 192 -3.08 -16.42 19.46
N ILE A 193 -3.39 -15.61 20.46
CA ILE A 193 -4.45 -15.90 21.45
C ILE A 193 -5.82 -15.94 20.75
N LEU A 194 -6.12 -15.02 19.84
CA LEU A 194 -7.34 -15.04 19.03
C LEU A 194 -7.41 -16.30 18.14
N LEU A 195 -6.27 -16.82 17.69
CA LEU A 195 -6.19 -18.09 16.95
C LEU A 195 -6.42 -19.33 17.86
N GLY A 196 -6.38 -19.15 19.19
CA GLY A 196 -6.66 -20.18 20.19
C GLY A 196 -5.42 -20.74 20.91
N LEU A 197 -4.25 -20.11 20.78
CA LEU A 197 -3.06 -20.49 21.56
C LEU A 197 -3.16 -19.94 22.99
N ASP A 198 -2.55 -20.63 23.94
CA ASP A 198 -2.30 -20.08 25.26
C ASP A 198 -1.22 -18.99 25.22
N GLU A 199 -1.17 -18.14 26.24
CA GLU A 199 -0.27 -16.98 26.32
C GLU A 199 1.21 -17.38 26.20
N LYS A 200 1.61 -18.52 26.79
CA LYS A 200 3.00 -19.01 26.75
C LYS A 200 3.39 -19.40 25.32
N ALA A 201 2.55 -20.16 24.64
CA ALA A 201 2.78 -20.56 23.25
C ALA A 201 2.78 -19.33 22.31
N ALA A 202 1.84 -18.39 22.49
CA ALA A 202 1.78 -17.14 21.73
C ALA A 202 3.05 -16.29 21.96
N THR A 203 3.53 -16.17 23.19
CA THR A 203 4.78 -15.46 23.52
C THR A 203 5.99 -16.10 22.84
N THR A 204 6.10 -17.43 22.85
CA THR A 204 7.19 -18.14 22.16
C THR A 204 7.18 -17.87 20.65
N LYS A 205 6.00 -17.84 20.01
CA LYS A 205 5.86 -17.46 18.61
C LYS A 205 6.33 -16.01 18.37
N MET A 206 5.90 -15.08 19.21
CA MET A 206 6.31 -13.68 19.15
C MET A 206 7.83 -13.52 19.27
N GLU A 207 8.46 -14.18 20.21
CA GLU A 207 9.92 -14.14 20.39
C GLU A 207 10.66 -14.63 19.15
N THR A 208 10.16 -15.71 18.51
CA THR A 208 10.71 -16.24 17.26
C THR A 208 10.60 -15.23 16.11
N VAL A 209 9.42 -14.62 15.91
CA VAL A 209 9.20 -13.59 14.89
C VAL A 209 10.14 -12.41 15.13
N MET A 210 10.17 -11.87 16.36
CA MET A 210 11.03 -10.74 16.71
C MET A 210 12.51 -11.02 16.52
N LYS A 211 12.97 -12.24 16.83
CA LYS A 211 14.36 -12.67 16.59
C LYS A 211 14.72 -12.58 15.11
N LEU A 212 13.92 -13.21 14.23
CA LEU A 212 14.21 -13.25 12.80
C LEU A 212 14.12 -11.87 12.15
N GLU A 213 13.08 -11.09 12.48
CA GLU A 213 12.92 -9.74 11.95
C GLU A 213 14.01 -8.78 12.46
N THR A 214 14.48 -8.94 13.70
CA THR A 214 15.60 -8.14 14.24
C THR A 214 16.90 -8.48 13.54
N GLU A 215 17.17 -9.77 13.27
CA GLU A 215 18.34 -10.20 12.49
C GLU A 215 18.33 -9.58 11.09
N MET A 216 17.18 -9.58 10.41
CA MET A 216 17.01 -8.90 9.11
C MET A 216 17.18 -7.37 9.25
N ALA A 217 16.66 -6.75 10.29
CA ALA A 217 16.77 -5.31 10.52
C ALA A 217 18.22 -4.84 10.70
N GLN A 218 19.07 -5.64 11.35
CA GLN A 218 20.49 -5.31 11.56
C GLN A 218 21.26 -5.10 10.26
N ILE A 219 20.92 -5.85 9.21
CA ILE A 219 21.60 -5.77 7.90
C ILE A 219 20.86 -4.89 6.89
N SER A 220 19.57 -4.62 7.11
CA SER A 220 18.74 -3.83 6.19
C SER A 220 19.25 -2.39 6.07
N LYS A 221 19.12 -1.81 4.88
CA LYS A 221 19.41 -0.40 4.63
C LYS A 221 18.31 0.49 5.23
N SER A 222 18.72 1.68 5.69
CA SER A 222 17.79 2.72 6.16
C SER A 222 16.95 3.29 5.00
N ARG A 223 15.87 4.00 5.34
CA ARG A 223 15.05 4.72 4.35
C ARG A 223 15.85 5.75 3.54
N LEU A 224 16.87 6.35 4.14
CA LEU A 224 17.72 7.31 3.45
C LEU A 224 18.63 6.61 2.44
N GLU A 225 19.32 5.54 2.84
CA GLU A 225 20.18 4.74 1.95
C GLU A 225 19.42 4.16 0.76
N MET A 226 18.15 3.75 0.96
CA MET A 226 17.30 3.24 -0.13
C MET A 226 16.90 4.30 -1.17
N ARG A 227 17.08 5.60 -0.90
CA ARG A 227 16.76 6.67 -1.85
C ARG A 227 17.85 6.93 -2.89
N ASP A 228 19.04 6.40 -2.70
CA ASP A 228 20.13 6.54 -3.66
C ASP A 228 19.94 5.55 -4.82
N PRO A 229 19.57 6.01 -6.03
CA PRO A 229 19.27 5.11 -7.15
C PRO A 229 20.52 4.42 -7.69
N GLU A 230 21.70 5.05 -7.63
CA GLU A 230 22.95 4.46 -8.12
C GLU A 230 23.48 3.41 -7.14
N ALA A 231 23.48 3.72 -5.84
CA ALA A 231 23.89 2.79 -4.79
C ALA A 231 22.98 1.56 -4.66
N ASN A 232 21.76 1.63 -5.19
CA ASN A 232 20.78 0.54 -5.17
C ASN A 232 20.55 -0.10 -6.56
N TYR A 233 21.49 0.09 -7.51
CA TYR A 233 21.39 -0.52 -8.84
C TYR A 233 22.50 -1.53 -9.08
N HIS A 234 22.17 -2.83 -9.01
CA HIS A 234 23.10 -3.93 -9.26
C HIS A 234 22.45 -4.92 -10.22
N LYS A 235 22.52 -4.60 -11.52
CA LYS A 235 22.07 -5.52 -12.57
C LYS A 235 23.10 -6.63 -12.74
N MET A 236 22.63 -7.87 -12.73
CA MET A 236 23.48 -9.06 -12.86
C MET A 236 22.70 -10.23 -13.45
N SER A 237 23.42 -11.23 -13.95
CA SER A 237 22.82 -12.49 -14.37
C SER A 237 22.34 -13.30 -13.17
N VAL A 238 21.38 -14.21 -13.39
CA VAL A 238 20.91 -15.15 -12.38
C VAL A 238 22.05 -16.05 -11.88
N ASP A 239 23.02 -16.38 -12.74
CA ASP A 239 24.21 -17.16 -12.35
C ASP A 239 25.14 -16.40 -11.40
N GLU A 240 25.30 -15.09 -11.59
CA GLU A 240 26.04 -14.22 -10.66
C GLU A 240 25.34 -14.10 -9.32
N LEU A 241 24.02 -13.95 -9.33
CA LEU A 241 23.23 -13.91 -8.11
C LEU A 241 23.33 -15.25 -7.33
N ASN A 242 23.29 -16.40 -8.02
CA ASN A 242 23.53 -17.71 -7.40
C ASN A 242 24.91 -17.80 -6.72
N LYS A 243 25.96 -17.20 -7.32
CA LYS A 243 27.31 -17.16 -6.71
C LYS A 243 27.33 -16.27 -5.46
N LEU A 244 26.57 -15.17 -5.46
CA LEU A 244 26.47 -14.26 -4.31
C LEU A 244 25.67 -14.86 -3.14
N THR A 245 24.80 -15.82 -3.41
CA THR A 245 23.89 -16.44 -2.44
C THR A 245 24.06 -17.96 -2.38
N PRO A 246 25.23 -18.48 -1.97
CA PRO A 246 25.54 -19.90 -2.04
C PRO A 246 24.59 -20.74 -1.20
N GLY A 247 24.02 -21.77 -1.84
CA GLY A 247 23.03 -22.67 -1.23
C GLY A 247 21.58 -22.27 -1.46
N TYR A 248 21.31 -21.17 -2.17
CA TYR A 248 20.00 -20.78 -2.65
C TYR A 248 19.96 -20.90 -4.19
N ASP A 249 18.96 -21.59 -4.74
CA ASP A 249 18.80 -21.81 -6.18
C ASP A 249 17.81 -20.79 -6.78
N TRP A 250 18.34 -19.67 -7.27
CA TRP A 250 17.52 -18.64 -7.91
C TRP A 250 16.87 -19.09 -9.21
N LYS A 251 17.49 -19.99 -9.96
CA LYS A 251 16.89 -20.50 -11.19
C LYS A 251 15.61 -21.27 -10.87
N GLN A 252 15.71 -22.21 -9.91
CA GLN A 252 14.54 -22.97 -9.49
C GLN A 252 13.48 -22.06 -8.83
N TYR A 253 13.91 -21.11 -7.99
CA TYR A 253 12.99 -20.16 -7.35
C TYR A 253 12.21 -19.34 -8.37
N LEU A 254 12.87 -18.82 -9.41
CA LEU A 254 12.23 -18.02 -10.46
C LEU A 254 11.27 -18.87 -11.31
N VAL A 255 11.60 -20.14 -11.57
CA VAL A 255 10.66 -21.09 -12.21
C VAL A 255 9.41 -21.31 -11.35
N ASP A 256 9.59 -21.57 -10.06
CA ASP A 256 8.49 -21.80 -9.11
C ASP A 256 7.65 -20.50 -8.91
N PHE A 257 8.26 -19.32 -9.08
CA PHE A 257 7.60 -18.00 -9.05
C PHE A 257 6.88 -17.63 -10.37
N GLY A 258 7.09 -18.39 -11.45
CA GLY A 258 6.51 -18.12 -12.76
C GLY A 258 7.32 -17.17 -13.66
N TYR A 259 8.60 -16.95 -13.34
CA TYR A 259 9.53 -16.10 -14.11
C TYR A 259 10.66 -16.91 -14.75
N ASP A 260 10.33 -18.05 -15.35
CA ASP A 260 11.23 -19.05 -15.93
C ASP A 260 12.15 -18.52 -17.06
N GLN A 261 11.73 -17.46 -17.76
CA GLN A 261 12.52 -16.84 -18.84
C GLN A 261 13.53 -15.79 -18.35
N THR A 262 13.66 -15.59 -17.03
CA THR A 262 14.55 -14.56 -16.45
C THR A 262 15.99 -15.00 -16.56
N THR A 263 16.80 -14.19 -17.25
CA THR A 263 18.28 -14.37 -17.35
C THR A 263 19.07 -13.35 -16.56
N GLU A 264 18.51 -12.15 -16.38
CA GLU A 264 19.10 -11.04 -15.64
C GLU A 264 18.13 -10.52 -14.59
N VAL A 265 18.65 -10.05 -13.48
CA VAL A 265 17.90 -9.46 -12.36
C VAL A 265 18.56 -8.16 -11.92
N GLN A 266 17.78 -7.28 -11.31
CA GLN A 266 18.24 -6.11 -10.59
C GLN A 266 18.12 -6.37 -9.09
N VAL A 267 19.24 -6.36 -8.36
CA VAL A 267 19.27 -6.51 -6.89
C VAL A 267 19.53 -5.16 -6.26
N SER A 268 18.59 -4.68 -5.44
CA SER A 268 18.72 -3.34 -4.86
C SER A 268 19.65 -3.34 -3.63
N GLN A 269 19.45 -4.25 -2.70
CA GLN A 269 20.25 -4.34 -1.47
C GLN A 269 20.84 -5.75 -1.35
N ILE A 270 22.11 -5.88 -1.69
CA ILE A 270 22.77 -7.20 -1.83
C ILE A 270 22.82 -7.93 -0.47
N GLU A 271 23.35 -7.29 0.57
CA GLU A 271 23.60 -7.94 1.86
C GLU A 271 22.31 -8.44 2.54
N PRO A 272 21.19 -7.67 2.59
CA PRO A 272 19.92 -8.17 3.09
C PRO A 272 19.37 -9.36 2.29
N VAL A 273 19.50 -9.34 0.96
CA VAL A 273 19.09 -10.45 0.10
C VAL A 273 19.93 -11.70 0.37
N GLN A 274 21.27 -11.55 0.52
CA GLN A 274 22.15 -12.65 0.90
C GLN A 274 21.76 -13.28 2.23
N LEU A 275 21.46 -12.47 3.27
CA LEU A 275 21.02 -12.97 4.56
C LEU A 275 19.67 -13.70 4.42
N GLY A 276 18.69 -13.11 3.72
CA GLY A 276 17.39 -13.75 3.48
C GLY A 276 17.52 -15.11 2.80
N CYS A 277 18.33 -15.21 1.74
CA CYS A 277 18.62 -16.48 1.06
C CYS A 277 19.29 -17.50 1.99
N LYS A 278 20.27 -17.07 2.80
CA LYS A 278 20.92 -17.94 3.80
C LYS A 278 19.95 -18.46 4.83
N MET A 279 19.09 -17.60 5.36
CA MET A 279 18.05 -17.98 6.33
C MET A 279 17.07 -18.97 5.71
N LEU A 280 16.57 -18.74 4.49
CA LEU A 280 15.68 -19.66 3.80
C LEU A 280 16.33 -21.02 3.52
N ALA A 281 17.58 -21.03 3.04
CA ALA A 281 18.25 -22.27 2.67
C ALA A 281 18.74 -23.10 3.86
N LYS A 282 19.15 -22.48 4.96
CA LYS A 282 19.88 -23.12 6.06
C LYS A 282 19.35 -22.78 7.46
N GLY A 283 18.35 -21.90 7.57
CA GLY A 283 17.75 -21.53 8.84
C GLY A 283 16.91 -22.68 9.45
N ASN A 284 16.53 -22.51 10.69
CA ASN A 284 15.62 -23.44 11.35
C ASN A 284 14.25 -23.41 10.68
N LEU A 285 13.80 -24.52 10.15
CA LEU A 285 12.53 -24.61 9.43
C LEU A 285 11.33 -24.20 10.28
N ASN A 286 11.31 -24.57 11.57
CA ASN A 286 10.19 -24.22 12.45
C ASN A 286 10.15 -22.70 12.74
N ASP A 287 11.32 -22.06 12.86
CA ASP A 287 11.40 -20.61 13.00
C ASP A 287 10.87 -19.91 11.73
N LEU A 288 11.24 -20.38 10.55
CA LEU A 288 10.78 -19.87 9.25
C LEU A 288 9.26 -20.06 9.07
N LYS A 289 8.75 -21.25 9.44
CA LYS A 289 7.30 -21.48 9.44
C LYS A 289 6.57 -20.51 10.37
N THR A 290 7.11 -20.30 11.58
CA THR A 290 6.51 -19.34 12.54
C THR A 290 6.48 -17.92 11.99
N LEU A 291 7.54 -17.47 11.32
CA LEU A 291 7.56 -16.16 10.68
C LEU A 291 6.49 -16.06 9.58
N TYR A 292 6.39 -17.06 8.73
CA TYR A 292 5.44 -17.05 7.62
C TYR A 292 3.99 -17.25 8.08
N GLU A 293 3.76 -18.07 9.12
CA GLU A 293 2.46 -18.15 9.80
C GLU A 293 2.02 -16.77 10.31
N TRP A 294 2.93 -16.03 10.96
CA TRP A 294 2.66 -14.70 11.44
C TRP A 294 2.29 -13.73 10.29
N GLN A 295 3.07 -13.73 9.23
CA GLN A 295 2.79 -12.88 8.06
C GLN A 295 1.43 -13.22 7.44
N THR A 296 1.09 -14.50 7.32
CA THR A 296 -0.20 -14.98 6.83
C THR A 296 -1.34 -14.56 7.75
N LEU A 297 -1.21 -14.79 9.06
CA LEU A 297 -2.22 -14.41 10.07
C LEU A 297 -2.43 -12.88 10.09
N SER A 298 -1.35 -12.12 10.17
CA SER A 298 -1.40 -10.65 10.21
C SER A 298 -2.09 -10.06 8.98
N SER A 299 -1.83 -10.60 7.78
CA SER A 299 -2.46 -10.14 6.53
C SER A 299 -3.97 -10.40 6.49
N ALA A 300 -4.45 -11.37 7.25
CA ALA A 300 -5.86 -11.78 7.27
C ALA A 300 -6.72 -11.01 8.27
N LEU A 301 -6.14 -10.42 9.34
CA LEU A 301 -6.90 -9.84 10.46
C LEU A 301 -7.98 -8.83 10.06
N ASP A 302 -7.72 -8.00 9.07
CA ASP A 302 -8.68 -6.99 8.59
C ASP A 302 -9.93 -7.58 7.92
N TYR A 303 -9.88 -8.85 7.54
CA TYR A 303 -10.96 -9.54 6.81
C TYR A 303 -11.78 -10.49 7.69
N MET A 304 -11.40 -10.62 8.96
CA MET A 304 -11.95 -11.61 9.87
C MET A 304 -12.97 -11.00 10.86
N SER A 305 -13.14 -11.62 12.02
CA SER A 305 -14.08 -11.18 13.05
C SER A 305 -13.80 -9.76 13.56
N ASP A 306 -14.81 -9.15 14.22
CA ASP A 306 -14.64 -7.84 14.86
C ASP A 306 -13.53 -7.82 15.90
N ALA A 307 -13.27 -8.92 16.59
CA ALA A 307 -12.17 -9.05 17.55
C ALA A 307 -10.80 -8.95 16.84
N CYS A 308 -10.63 -9.58 15.67
CA CYS A 308 -9.41 -9.50 14.87
C CYS A 308 -9.18 -8.08 14.33
N VAL A 309 -10.24 -7.48 13.78
CA VAL A 309 -10.17 -6.10 13.25
C VAL A 309 -9.90 -5.10 14.37
N LEU A 310 -10.45 -5.29 15.57
CA LEU A 310 -10.18 -4.45 16.72
C LEU A 310 -8.73 -4.57 17.20
N GLU A 311 -8.19 -5.80 17.26
CA GLU A 311 -6.79 -6.02 17.62
C GLU A 311 -5.85 -5.32 16.62
N ASN A 312 -6.11 -5.47 15.32
CA ASN A 312 -5.32 -4.80 14.29
C ASN A 312 -5.44 -3.25 14.39
N PHE A 313 -6.62 -2.73 14.69
CA PHE A 313 -6.82 -1.30 14.94
C PHE A 313 -6.01 -0.82 16.16
N ASN A 314 -6.04 -1.53 17.29
CA ASN A 314 -5.33 -1.15 18.51
C ASN A 314 -3.81 -1.08 18.27
N PHE A 315 -3.27 -2.03 17.52
CA PHE A 315 -1.87 -1.96 17.10
C PHE A 315 -1.60 -0.74 16.19
N ASN A 316 -2.41 -0.55 15.13
CA ASN A 316 -2.23 0.55 14.20
C ASN A 316 -2.40 1.92 14.85
N GLN A 317 -3.25 2.05 15.88
CA GLN A 317 -3.39 3.27 16.67
C GLN A 317 -2.05 3.70 17.32
N SER A 318 -1.23 2.73 17.75
CA SER A 318 0.11 3.02 18.30
C SER A 318 1.04 3.70 17.29
N ARG A 319 0.80 3.51 15.98
CA ARG A 319 1.59 4.03 14.86
C ARG A 319 1.06 5.34 14.30
N ASN A 320 -0.26 5.46 14.16
CA ASN A 320 -0.90 6.55 13.42
C ASN A 320 -1.70 7.52 14.30
N GLY A 321 -2.05 7.13 15.54
CA GLY A 321 -2.74 7.99 16.49
C GLY A 321 -4.23 8.26 16.19
N ALA A 322 -4.89 7.45 15.33
CA ALA A 322 -6.33 7.55 15.12
C ALA A 322 -7.08 7.29 16.45
N ALA A 323 -8.06 8.14 16.79
CA ALA A 323 -8.77 8.03 18.07
C ALA A 323 -9.92 7.01 18.05
N ALA A 324 -10.44 6.67 16.89
CA ALA A 324 -11.52 5.71 16.70
C ALA A 324 -11.29 4.86 15.45
N GLN A 325 -11.85 3.65 15.47
CA GLN A 325 -11.87 2.77 14.30
C GLN A 325 -12.83 3.32 13.24
N GLU A 326 -12.48 3.18 11.97
CA GLU A 326 -13.39 3.50 10.87
C GLU A 326 -14.65 2.65 10.90
N ALA A 327 -15.78 3.26 10.53
CA ALA A 327 -17.05 2.54 10.36
C ALA A 327 -16.87 1.36 9.38
N ARG A 328 -17.60 0.24 9.60
CA ARG A 328 -17.47 -0.98 8.79
C ARG A 328 -17.63 -0.71 7.29
N TRP A 329 -18.56 0.14 6.87
CA TRP A 329 -18.75 0.47 5.47
C TRP A 329 -17.51 1.14 4.84
N LYS A 330 -16.77 1.99 5.58
CA LYS A 330 -15.51 2.58 5.09
C LYS A 330 -14.42 1.51 4.93
N ARG A 331 -14.33 0.59 5.89
CA ARG A 331 -13.39 -0.54 5.80
C ARG A 331 -13.75 -1.44 4.61
N ALA A 332 -15.06 -1.68 4.37
CA ALA A 332 -15.52 -2.43 3.20
C ALA A 332 -15.07 -1.76 1.89
N LEU A 333 -15.17 -0.44 1.76
CA LEU A 333 -14.63 0.28 0.60
C LEU A 333 -13.11 0.10 0.43
N GLY A 334 -12.37 0.10 1.54
CA GLY A 334 -10.93 -0.17 1.51
C GLY A 334 -10.60 -1.58 0.99
N ILE A 335 -11.39 -2.57 1.35
CA ILE A 335 -11.27 -3.96 0.87
C ILE A 335 -11.65 -4.03 -0.62
N GLU A 336 -12.77 -3.42 -1.03
CA GLU A 336 -13.18 -3.31 -2.43
C GLU A 336 -12.07 -2.72 -3.31
N ASN A 337 -11.48 -1.61 -2.88
CA ASN A 337 -10.41 -0.95 -3.61
C ASN A 337 -9.13 -1.81 -3.68
N ARG A 338 -8.87 -2.69 -2.73
CA ARG A 338 -7.74 -3.63 -2.81
C ARG A 338 -8.01 -4.78 -3.78
N LEU A 339 -9.22 -5.32 -3.78
CA LEU A 339 -9.58 -6.52 -4.55
C LEU A 339 -10.08 -6.20 -5.96
N LEU A 340 -10.87 -5.13 -6.11
CA LEU A 340 -11.63 -4.82 -7.32
C LEU A 340 -11.42 -3.38 -7.82
N ALA A 341 -10.25 -2.77 -7.59
CA ALA A 341 -9.96 -1.36 -7.89
C ALA A 341 -10.39 -0.93 -9.31
N TRP A 342 -10.05 -1.73 -10.33
CA TRP A 342 -10.38 -1.43 -11.72
C TRP A 342 -11.89 -1.51 -12.00
N VAL A 343 -12.58 -2.48 -11.38
CA VAL A 343 -14.03 -2.66 -11.53
C VAL A 343 -14.77 -1.51 -10.86
N VAL A 344 -14.40 -1.18 -9.62
CA VAL A 344 -14.95 -0.05 -8.87
C VAL A 344 -14.66 1.26 -9.61
N GLY A 345 -13.44 1.41 -10.15
CA GLY A 345 -13.04 2.57 -10.95
C GLY A 345 -13.89 2.77 -12.19
N GLN A 346 -14.21 1.70 -12.93
CA GLN A 346 -15.09 1.77 -14.09
C GLN A 346 -16.49 2.26 -13.69
N LEU A 347 -17.11 1.66 -12.68
CA LEU A 347 -18.43 2.05 -12.20
C LEU A 347 -18.47 3.49 -11.66
N TYR A 348 -17.37 3.94 -11.02
CA TYR A 348 -17.23 5.32 -10.56
C TYR A 348 -17.16 6.31 -11.73
N VAL A 349 -16.37 6.01 -12.74
CA VAL A 349 -16.21 6.86 -13.94
C VAL A 349 -17.52 7.00 -14.69
N GLU A 350 -18.25 5.90 -14.88
CA GLU A 350 -19.56 5.92 -15.55
C GLU A 350 -20.55 6.88 -14.86
N LYS A 351 -20.49 6.99 -13.53
CA LYS A 351 -21.45 7.81 -12.75
C LYS A 351 -20.95 9.24 -12.47
N TYR A 352 -19.66 9.41 -12.17
CA TYR A 352 -19.14 10.66 -11.57
C TYR A 352 -18.09 11.38 -12.41
N PHE A 353 -17.57 10.77 -13.49
CA PHE A 353 -16.53 11.36 -14.32
C PHE A 353 -16.94 11.43 -15.80
N PRO A 354 -17.81 12.38 -16.19
CA PRO A 354 -18.29 12.52 -17.56
C PRO A 354 -17.16 12.90 -18.52
N ALA A 355 -17.35 12.62 -19.82
CA ALA A 355 -16.36 12.85 -20.86
C ALA A 355 -15.85 14.32 -20.92
N GLU A 356 -16.70 15.29 -20.56
CA GLU A 356 -16.32 16.70 -20.47
C GLU A 356 -15.20 16.93 -19.44
N ASN A 357 -15.29 16.29 -18.26
CA ASN A 357 -14.25 16.41 -17.23
C ASN A 357 -12.93 15.80 -17.72
N LYS A 358 -12.98 14.68 -18.45
CA LYS A 358 -11.79 14.08 -19.08
C LYS A 358 -11.15 15.07 -20.08
N ALA A 359 -11.95 15.65 -20.96
CA ALA A 359 -11.47 16.63 -21.96
C ALA A 359 -10.81 17.85 -21.30
N ARG A 360 -11.36 18.37 -20.18
CA ARG A 360 -10.75 19.46 -19.40
C ARG A 360 -9.41 19.07 -18.79
N MET A 361 -9.28 17.84 -18.29
CA MET A 361 -8.01 17.35 -17.76
C MET A 361 -6.97 17.15 -18.86
N GLU A 362 -7.38 16.67 -20.04
CA GLU A 362 -6.49 16.57 -21.21
C GLU A 362 -6.00 17.95 -21.67
N GLU A 363 -6.86 18.96 -21.67
CA GLU A 363 -6.48 20.35 -21.96
C GLU A 363 -5.48 20.90 -20.92
N LEU A 364 -5.73 20.64 -19.63
CA LEU A 364 -4.79 21.00 -18.56
C LEU A 364 -3.40 20.38 -18.79
N CYS A 365 -3.34 19.06 -19.10
CA CYS A 365 -2.09 18.37 -19.39
C CYS A 365 -1.36 18.98 -20.60
N LYS A 366 -2.08 19.27 -21.69
CA LYS A 366 -1.51 19.92 -22.88
C LYS A 366 -0.91 21.29 -22.55
N ASN A 367 -1.61 22.09 -21.75
CA ASN A 367 -1.12 23.41 -21.31
C ASN A 367 0.12 23.30 -20.42
N LEU A 368 0.17 22.29 -19.54
CA LEU A 368 1.37 22.03 -18.73
C LEU A 368 2.56 21.61 -19.59
N ILE A 369 2.36 20.72 -20.57
CA ILE A 369 3.41 20.29 -21.51
C ILE A 369 3.95 21.49 -22.30
N ALA A 370 3.07 22.35 -22.83
CA ALA A 370 3.48 23.56 -23.54
C ALA A 370 4.30 24.50 -22.65
N SER A 371 3.82 24.78 -21.43
CA SER A 371 4.57 25.60 -20.46
C SER A 371 5.92 25.00 -20.05
N PHE A 372 6.03 23.67 -19.99
CA PHE A 372 7.31 23.00 -19.74
C PHE A 372 8.27 23.16 -20.94
N ALA A 373 7.77 23.07 -22.17
CA ALA A 373 8.58 23.31 -23.36
C ALA A 373 9.19 24.71 -23.36
N ASP A 374 8.38 25.75 -23.07
CA ASP A 374 8.85 27.14 -22.96
C ASP A 374 9.92 27.30 -21.87
N ARG A 375 9.74 26.63 -20.73
CA ARG A 375 10.72 26.65 -19.64
C ARG A 375 12.04 25.94 -20.00
N ILE A 376 12.00 24.83 -20.76
CA ILE A 376 13.19 24.16 -21.26
C ILE A 376 13.96 25.10 -22.18
N ASP A 377 13.27 25.80 -23.09
CA ASP A 377 13.90 26.77 -24.00
C ASP A 377 14.58 27.92 -23.26
N ALA A 378 13.98 28.40 -22.19
CA ALA A 378 14.49 29.50 -21.38
C ALA A 378 15.69 29.11 -20.45
N GLN A 379 16.08 27.81 -20.35
CA GLN A 379 17.18 27.42 -19.48
C GLN A 379 18.55 27.79 -20.07
N GLU A 380 19.29 28.67 -19.40
CA GLU A 380 20.62 29.13 -19.84
C GLU A 380 21.71 28.06 -19.59
N TRP A 381 21.54 27.18 -18.59
CA TRP A 381 22.50 26.14 -18.23
C TRP A 381 22.43 24.88 -19.11
N MET A 382 21.36 24.72 -19.88
CA MET A 382 21.19 23.60 -20.81
C MET A 382 21.78 23.91 -22.17
N SER A 383 22.58 23.01 -22.74
CA SER A 383 22.99 23.08 -24.16
C SER A 383 21.78 22.87 -25.08
N GLU A 384 21.85 23.38 -26.30
CA GLU A 384 20.79 23.19 -27.30
C GLU A 384 20.52 21.71 -27.60
N GLU A 385 21.55 20.87 -27.58
CA GLU A 385 21.43 19.43 -27.74
C GLU A 385 20.65 18.80 -26.57
N THR A 386 20.96 19.20 -25.33
CA THR A 386 20.22 18.76 -24.13
C THR A 386 18.77 19.22 -24.15
N LYS A 387 18.49 20.46 -24.57
CA LYS A 387 17.12 20.97 -24.72
C LYS A 387 16.32 20.15 -25.73
N LYS A 388 16.92 19.77 -26.84
CA LYS A 388 16.29 18.92 -27.86
C LYS A 388 15.88 17.58 -27.28
N VAL A 389 16.79 16.88 -26.61
CA VAL A 389 16.48 15.58 -25.96
C VAL A 389 15.44 15.71 -24.86
N ALA A 390 15.50 16.79 -24.05
CA ALA A 390 14.50 17.06 -23.02
C ALA A 390 13.09 17.26 -23.62
N LYS A 391 12.98 17.94 -24.76
CA LYS A 391 11.71 18.10 -25.48
C LYS A 391 11.22 16.80 -26.11
N GLU A 392 12.11 15.97 -26.65
CA GLU A 392 11.75 14.62 -27.13
C GLU A 392 11.12 13.79 -25.98
N LYS A 393 11.73 13.84 -24.79
CA LYS A 393 11.17 13.19 -23.59
C LYS A 393 9.82 13.82 -23.20
N LEU A 394 9.69 15.15 -23.20
CA LEU A 394 8.45 15.85 -22.87
C LEU A 394 7.31 15.44 -23.84
N ASN A 395 7.60 15.31 -25.12
CA ASN A 395 6.61 14.91 -26.13
C ASN A 395 6.18 13.44 -26.04
N SER A 396 6.85 12.62 -25.22
CA SER A 396 6.45 11.23 -24.95
C SER A 396 5.39 11.10 -23.86
N PHE A 397 4.99 12.18 -23.19
CA PHE A 397 3.86 12.17 -22.26
C PHE A 397 2.54 12.14 -23.05
N TYR A 398 1.64 11.23 -22.66
CA TYR A 398 0.31 11.05 -23.25
C TYR A 398 -0.76 10.83 -22.20
#